data_dd4fad1b1248a9268531421914f452a3
#
_entry.id   dd4fad1b1248a9268531421914f452a3
#
_cell.length_a   1.000
_cell.length_b   1.000
_cell.length_c   1.000
_cell.angle_alpha   90.00
_cell.angle_beta   90.00
_cell.angle_gamma   90.00
#
_symmetry.space_group_name_H-M   'P 1'
#
loop_
_entity.id
_entity.type
_entity.pdbx_description
1 polymer ?
#
loop_
_entity_poly.entity_id
_entity_poly.type
_entity_poly.pdbx_seq_one_letter_code
_entity_poly.pdbx_strand_id
1 'polypeptide(L)'
;MKHKNNNILPPNIFRFSLLFVLIFLHGWLNAQENFVPGTIITNQDDTLQGLIDFRDWADSPETFRFKKSKDAVVETFTPHTLKSVSVENTEYICRQVIIDNTPVDLYKLGLGYVQLLEKDTIALKAIVVSEEGISLYHYSANEKNHFFAIYGDSIVELLYIYYYDEELKSGIKVAEYKNQLARITKRCPKLLGKIDRCRFTSNEIASIIIDFNKCRANEISYQFIKPKSQEYFGLMLGVSKTKITFTTGDSGPGYGRAEYSYGNGYNAGLFYDIDFEGRRQTLWLNNEVFFKKFSSHGFAAYTSGSFYKEEEINFDILDAILTTALKVQMNTPKYKPYFKIGFGVTYSIINDNTQEIMEENIYIHTIENYTLQNEIDKNNFHVSFIAGGGVTLNNKYYLEMLYNRALTIAGSESVKGFQDAFSLNLKYAF
;
A
#
# COMPACT_ATOMS: atom_id res chain seq x y z
N MET A 1 -36.27 7.03 -35.53
CA MET A 1 -34.84 7.29 -35.84
C MET A 1 -34.04 7.05 -34.59
N LYS A 2 -33.12 6.07 -34.62
CA LYS A 2 -32.30 5.73 -33.43
C LYS A 2 -31.11 6.66 -33.38
N HIS A 3 -31.06 7.57 -32.44
CA HIS A 3 -29.86 8.32 -32.10
C HIS A 3 -28.99 7.42 -31.20
N LYS A 4 -27.87 6.96 -31.74
CA LYS A 4 -26.81 6.32 -31.00
C LYS A 4 -25.95 7.43 -30.34
N ASN A 5 -26.18 7.70 -29.06
CA ASN A 5 -25.28 8.55 -28.29
C ASN A 5 -24.00 7.75 -27.99
N ASN A 6 -22.99 7.97 -28.81
CA ASN A 6 -21.61 7.59 -28.48
C ASN A 6 -21.05 8.64 -27.52
N ASN A 7 -21.09 8.37 -26.22
CA ASN A 7 -20.32 9.12 -25.23
C ASN A 7 -18.82 8.85 -25.42
N ILE A 8 -18.23 9.48 -26.41
CA ILE A 8 -16.79 9.54 -26.59
C ILE A 8 -16.28 10.64 -25.67
N LEU A 9 -15.49 10.29 -24.66
CA LEU A 9 -14.74 11.25 -23.84
C LEU A 9 -14.04 12.26 -24.77
N PRO A 10 -14.03 13.57 -24.42
CA PRO A 10 -13.42 14.58 -25.28
C PRO A 10 -11.94 14.22 -25.53
N PRO A 11 -11.47 14.32 -26.76
CA PRO A 11 -10.14 13.83 -27.20
C PRO A 11 -8.97 14.44 -26.42
N ASN A 12 -9.19 15.54 -25.74
CA ASN A 12 -8.18 16.18 -24.91
C ASN A 12 -7.94 15.46 -23.57
N ILE A 13 -8.96 14.86 -22.95
CA ILE A 13 -8.78 14.09 -21.71
C ILE A 13 -8.01 12.80 -21.99
N PHE A 14 -8.28 12.17 -23.13
CA PHE A 14 -7.54 10.96 -23.54
C PHE A 14 -6.06 11.26 -23.86
N ARG A 15 -5.79 12.42 -24.45
CA ARG A 15 -4.39 12.85 -24.72
C ARG A 15 -3.64 13.20 -23.44
N PHE A 16 -4.28 13.83 -22.46
CA PHE A 16 -3.66 14.12 -21.16
C PHE A 16 -3.42 12.86 -20.34
N SER A 17 -4.35 11.91 -20.33
CA SER A 17 -4.15 10.62 -19.63
C SER A 17 -3.07 9.78 -20.30
N LEU A 18 -2.99 9.77 -21.63
CA LEU A 18 -1.93 9.07 -22.36
C LEU A 18 -0.55 9.70 -22.12
N LEU A 19 -0.47 11.04 -22.10
CA LEU A 19 0.77 11.75 -21.78
C LEU A 19 1.22 11.48 -20.33
N PHE A 20 0.29 11.41 -19.40
CA PHE A 20 0.56 11.08 -17.99
C PHE A 20 1.08 9.64 -17.85
N VAL A 21 0.45 8.68 -18.53
CA VAL A 21 0.90 7.27 -18.60
C VAL A 21 2.29 7.15 -19.24
N LEU A 22 2.56 7.90 -20.33
CA LEU A 22 3.87 7.92 -20.99
C LEU A 22 4.96 8.52 -20.10
N ILE A 23 4.68 9.58 -19.35
CA ILE A 23 5.63 10.17 -18.40
C ILE A 23 5.93 9.17 -17.26
N PHE A 24 4.92 8.45 -16.77
CA PHE A 24 5.10 7.37 -15.79
C PHE A 24 5.95 6.22 -16.35
N LEU A 25 5.69 5.78 -17.58
CA LEU A 25 6.44 4.70 -18.21
C LEU A 25 7.92 5.05 -18.44
N HIS A 26 8.26 6.32 -18.75
CA HIS A 26 9.66 6.75 -18.87
C HIS A 26 10.40 6.79 -17.52
N GLY A 27 9.70 6.98 -16.41
CA GLY A 27 10.28 6.88 -15.06
C GLY A 27 10.69 5.45 -14.65
N TRP A 28 10.15 4.43 -15.30
CA TRP A 28 10.43 3.02 -15.00
C TRP A 28 11.71 2.46 -15.62
N LEU A 29 12.29 3.18 -16.60
CA LEU A 29 13.43 2.69 -17.38
C LEU A 29 14.81 2.92 -16.74
N ASN A 30 14.90 3.68 -15.65
CA ASN A 30 16.14 3.81 -14.90
C ASN A 30 16.10 2.89 -13.67
N ALA A 31 16.85 1.80 -13.69
CA ALA A 31 17.15 1.00 -12.51
C ALA A 31 17.88 1.90 -11.50
N GLN A 32 17.12 2.51 -10.57
CA GLN A 32 17.65 3.56 -9.71
C GLN A 32 18.55 2.96 -8.64
N GLU A 33 19.81 3.37 -8.68
CA GLU A 33 20.81 3.08 -7.65
C GLU A 33 20.45 3.86 -6.37
N ASN A 34 20.42 3.17 -5.23
CA ASN A 34 20.18 3.79 -3.92
C ASN A 34 21.39 3.60 -3.03
N PHE A 35 22.44 4.37 -3.29
CA PHE A 35 23.67 4.31 -2.51
C PHE A 35 23.52 5.06 -1.16
N VAL A 36 23.57 4.32 -0.06
CA VAL A 36 23.50 4.82 1.33
C VAL A 36 24.78 4.47 2.08
N PRO A 37 25.15 5.21 3.13
CA PRO A 37 26.33 4.92 3.95
C PRO A 37 26.29 3.50 4.53
N GLY A 38 27.42 2.80 4.44
CA GLY A 38 27.55 1.45 4.96
C GLY A 38 29.00 1.01 5.08
N THR A 39 29.19 -0.14 5.70
CA THR A 39 30.49 -0.74 5.94
C THR A 39 30.51 -2.17 5.45
N ILE A 40 31.57 -2.55 4.78
CA ILE A 40 31.87 -3.92 4.34
C ILE A 40 33.12 -4.41 5.07
N ILE A 41 33.08 -5.64 5.58
CA ILE A 41 34.25 -6.34 6.11
C ILE A 41 34.54 -7.51 5.17
N THR A 42 35.75 -7.52 4.59
CA THR A 42 36.18 -8.57 3.66
C THR A 42 36.68 -9.79 4.43
N ASN A 43 36.93 -10.91 3.73
CA ASN A 43 37.55 -12.11 4.32
C ASN A 43 38.98 -11.90 4.81
N GLN A 44 39.66 -10.83 4.31
CA GLN A 44 41.00 -10.45 4.75
C GLN A 44 40.98 -9.51 5.98
N ASP A 45 39.83 -9.27 6.59
CA ASP A 45 39.60 -8.34 7.70
C ASP A 45 39.75 -6.86 7.34
N ASP A 46 39.75 -6.53 6.02
CA ASP A 46 39.73 -5.15 5.59
C ASP A 46 38.34 -4.56 5.81
N THR A 47 38.31 -3.42 6.49
CA THR A 47 37.08 -2.66 6.74
C THR A 47 36.96 -1.52 5.73
N LEU A 48 35.97 -1.63 4.83
CA LEU A 48 35.69 -0.65 3.80
C LEU A 48 34.48 0.19 4.21
N GLN A 49 34.68 1.47 4.43
CA GLN A 49 33.62 2.45 4.69
C GLN A 49 33.29 3.18 3.39
N GLY A 50 32.00 3.29 3.06
CA GLY A 50 31.57 3.94 1.82
C GLY A 50 30.05 3.95 1.65
N LEU A 51 29.62 3.78 0.42
CA LEU A 51 28.22 3.78 0.04
C LEU A 51 27.86 2.40 -0.55
N ILE A 52 26.77 1.83 -0.08
CA ILE A 52 26.25 0.53 -0.55
C ILE A 52 24.92 0.79 -1.27
N ASP A 53 24.74 0.21 -2.48
CA ASP A 53 23.46 0.24 -3.20
C ASP A 53 22.44 -0.63 -2.45
N PHE A 54 21.82 -0.02 -1.46
CA PHE A 54 20.87 -0.69 -0.59
C PHE A 54 19.47 -0.57 -1.18
N ARG A 55 18.95 -1.70 -1.63
CA ARG A 55 17.57 -1.84 -2.07
C ARG A 55 16.82 -2.63 -1.02
N ASP A 56 15.53 -2.42 -0.92
CA ASP A 56 14.70 -3.27 -0.10
C ASP A 56 14.54 -4.63 -0.80
N TRP A 57 15.54 -5.47 -0.64
CA TRP A 57 15.57 -6.78 -1.30
C TRP A 57 14.44 -7.68 -0.77
N ALA A 58 13.58 -8.14 -1.66
CA ALA A 58 12.58 -9.16 -1.34
C ALA A 58 13.26 -10.49 -1.00
N ASP A 59 14.28 -10.86 -1.78
CA ASP A 59 15.20 -11.95 -1.51
C ASP A 59 16.52 -11.44 -0.94
N SER A 60 17.27 -12.30 -0.26
CA SER A 60 18.59 -11.96 0.26
C SER A 60 19.57 -11.64 -0.89
N PRO A 61 20.44 -10.62 -0.73
CA PRO A 61 21.30 -10.18 -1.82
C PRO A 61 22.37 -11.23 -2.17
N GLU A 62 22.47 -11.56 -3.44
CA GLU A 62 23.54 -12.37 -4.01
C GLU A 62 24.83 -11.55 -4.24
N THR A 63 24.67 -10.22 -4.37
CA THR A 63 25.77 -9.29 -4.57
C THR A 63 25.55 -7.98 -3.84
N PHE A 64 26.63 -7.37 -3.40
CA PHE A 64 26.65 -6.04 -2.80
C PHE A 64 27.45 -5.09 -3.69
N ARG A 65 26.80 -4.03 -4.19
CA ARG A 65 27.44 -2.97 -4.97
C ARG A 65 27.90 -1.87 -4.02
N PHE A 66 29.16 -1.52 -4.09
CA PHE A 66 29.83 -0.59 -3.18
C PHE A 66 30.53 0.52 -3.95
N LYS A 67 30.53 1.72 -3.37
CA LYS A 67 31.34 2.87 -3.82
C LYS A 67 32.10 3.44 -2.64
N LYS A 68 33.38 3.71 -2.82
CA LYS A 68 34.21 4.36 -1.79
C LYS A 68 33.78 5.81 -1.51
N SER A 69 33.27 6.51 -2.55
CA SER A 69 32.69 7.85 -2.50
C SER A 69 31.61 8.00 -3.56
N LYS A 70 30.89 9.13 -3.56
CA LYS A 70 29.76 9.38 -4.48
C LYS A 70 30.15 9.26 -5.96
N ASP A 71 31.36 9.69 -6.31
CA ASP A 71 31.87 9.72 -7.68
C ASP A 71 32.83 8.56 -7.99
N ALA A 72 33.05 7.64 -7.04
CA ALA A 72 33.90 6.48 -7.23
C ALA A 72 33.25 5.42 -8.13
N VAL A 73 34.06 4.59 -8.77
CA VAL A 73 33.63 3.43 -9.54
C VAL A 73 32.91 2.45 -8.63
N VAL A 74 31.90 1.78 -9.15
CA VAL A 74 31.16 0.73 -8.43
C VAL A 74 31.99 -0.54 -8.39
N GLU A 75 32.24 -1.05 -7.20
CA GLU A 75 32.79 -2.37 -6.94
C GLU A 75 31.66 -3.32 -6.57
N THR A 76 31.73 -4.57 -7.00
CA THR A 76 30.73 -5.59 -6.70
C THR A 76 31.35 -6.71 -5.89
N PHE A 77 30.78 -6.98 -4.73
CA PHE A 77 31.19 -8.04 -3.82
C PHE A 77 30.14 -9.15 -3.77
N THR A 78 30.57 -10.38 -3.60
CA THR A 78 29.70 -11.55 -3.34
C THR A 78 29.86 -12.00 -1.88
N PRO A 79 28.88 -12.72 -1.30
CA PRO A 79 29.03 -13.30 0.04
C PRO A 79 30.28 -14.15 0.23
N HIS A 80 30.80 -14.78 -0.84
CA HIS A 80 32.03 -15.57 -0.79
C HIS A 80 33.30 -14.78 -0.48
N THR A 81 33.28 -13.45 -0.71
CA THR A 81 34.44 -12.56 -0.48
C THR A 81 34.33 -11.73 0.79
N LEU A 82 33.19 -11.84 1.49
CA LEU A 82 32.83 -10.99 2.62
C LEU A 82 32.67 -11.77 3.92
N LYS A 83 33.00 -11.14 5.04
CA LYS A 83 32.61 -11.57 6.40
C LYS A 83 31.29 -10.98 6.82
N SER A 84 31.11 -9.66 6.60
CA SER A 84 29.87 -8.96 6.97
C SER A 84 29.66 -7.70 6.17
N VAL A 85 28.40 -7.26 6.14
CA VAL A 85 27.95 -6.00 5.55
C VAL A 85 26.99 -5.32 6.51
N SER A 86 27.27 -4.07 6.85
CA SER A 86 26.40 -3.24 7.70
C SER A 86 25.92 -2.03 6.87
N VAL A 87 24.64 -1.86 6.75
CA VAL A 87 24.02 -0.77 5.99
C VAL A 87 22.74 -0.31 6.66
N GLU A 88 22.64 1.01 6.95
CA GLU A 88 21.57 1.57 7.79
C GLU A 88 21.42 0.80 9.14
N ASN A 89 20.24 0.23 9.39
CA ASN A 89 19.93 -0.59 10.57
C ASN A 89 19.91 -2.10 10.23
N THR A 90 20.57 -2.50 9.14
CA THR A 90 20.58 -3.88 8.68
C THR A 90 22.01 -4.40 8.69
N GLU A 91 22.19 -5.57 9.27
CA GLU A 91 23.46 -6.28 9.30
C GLU A 91 23.32 -7.64 8.63
N TYR A 92 24.29 -7.96 7.80
CA TYR A 92 24.44 -9.28 7.16
C TYR A 92 25.78 -9.88 7.58
N ILE A 93 25.75 -11.17 7.93
CA ILE A 93 26.97 -11.97 8.02
C ILE A 93 27.03 -12.93 6.83
N CYS A 94 28.20 -13.10 6.25
CA CYS A 94 28.40 -14.05 5.17
C CYS A 94 28.95 -15.35 5.74
N ARG A 95 28.24 -16.45 5.58
CA ARG A 95 28.63 -17.77 6.14
C ARG A 95 28.31 -18.88 5.16
N GLN A 96 29.20 -19.88 5.15
CA GLN A 96 28.95 -21.12 4.46
C GLN A 96 27.96 -21.95 5.30
N VAL A 97 26.83 -22.32 4.71
CA VAL A 97 25.76 -23.09 5.35
C VAL A 97 25.25 -24.19 4.43
N ILE A 98 24.49 -25.10 4.98
CA ILE A 98 23.68 -26.06 4.21
C ILE A 98 22.24 -25.51 4.22
N ILE A 99 21.67 -25.36 3.03
CA ILE A 99 20.35 -24.76 2.80
C ILE A 99 19.41 -25.87 2.29
N ASP A 100 18.22 -25.97 2.86
CA ASP A 100 17.17 -26.85 2.34
C ASP A 100 16.34 -26.11 1.28
N ASN A 101 16.67 -26.32 0.01
CA ASN A 101 15.98 -25.75 -1.14
C ASN A 101 14.72 -26.56 -1.56
N THR A 102 14.27 -27.51 -0.74
CA THR A 102 13.03 -28.26 -1.02
C THR A 102 11.85 -27.28 -1.17
N PRO A 103 11.11 -27.31 -2.28
CA PRO A 103 10.01 -26.39 -2.51
C PRO A 103 8.93 -26.46 -1.42
N VAL A 104 8.31 -25.32 -1.12
CA VAL A 104 7.18 -25.20 -0.19
C VAL A 104 5.86 -24.83 -0.91
N ASP A 105 5.89 -24.74 -2.23
CA ASP A 105 4.73 -24.45 -3.08
C ASP A 105 4.02 -25.75 -3.47
N LEU A 106 2.70 -25.78 -3.30
CA LEU A 106 1.84 -26.93 -3.64
C LEU A 106 2.02 -27.46 -5.08
N TYR A 107 2.24 -26.55 -6.03
CA TYR A 107 2.40 -26.91 -7.45
C TYR A 107 3.79 -27.44 -7.81
N LYS A 108 4.76 -27.27 -6.92
CA LYS A 108 6.15 -27.68 -7.10
C LYS A 108 6.55 -28.82 -6.16
N LEU A 109 5.59 -29.36 -5.38
CA LEU A 109 5.88 -30.45 -4.44
C LEU A 109 6.24 -31.72 -5.19
N GLY A 110 7.37 -32.33 -4.79
CA GLY A 110 7.72 -33.69 -5.19
C GLY A 110 6.86 -34.73 -4.47
N LEU A 111 6.81 -35.93 -5.03
CA LEU A 111 6.21 -37.10 -4.39
C LEU A 111 7.08 -37.54 -3.22
N GLY A 112 6.50 -37.57 -2.04
CA GLY A 112 7.22 -37.88 -0.81
C GLY A 112 8.19 -36.76 -0.37
N TYR A 113 8.83 -36.98 0.78
CA TYR A 113 9.80 -36.01 1.30
C TYR A 113 11.21 -36.32 0.76
N VAL A 114 11.68 -35.48 -0.16
CA VAL A 114 13.06 -35.53 -0.68
C VAL A 114 13.70 -34.18 -0.39
N GLN A 115 14.71 -34.17 0.50
CA GLN A 115 15.47 -32.96 0.80
C GLN A 115 16.40 -32.57 -0.36
N LEU A 116 16.31 -31.30 -0.78
CA LEU A 116 17.22 -30.71 -1.76
C LEU A 116 18.20 -29.81 -1.00
N LEU A 117 19.27 -30.43 -0.49
CA LEU A 117 20.30 -29.75 0.29
C LEU A 117 21.38 -29.17 -0.63
N GLU A 118 21.68 -27.91 -0.43
CA GLU A 118 22.75 -27.18 -1.12
C GLU A 118 23.72 -26.58 -0.10
N LYS A 119 25.01 -26.67 -0.37
CA LYS A 119 26.04 -26.04 0.44
C LYS A 119 26.54 -24.79 -0.26
N ASP A 120 26.27 -23.63 0.33
CA ASP A 120 26.65 -22.35 -0.25
C ASP A 120 27.08 -21.33 0.81
N THR A 121 27.77 -20.26 0.36
CA THR A 121 28.12 -19.11 1.19
C THR A 121 27.14 -17.97 0.88
N ILE A 122 26.28 -17.67 1.82
CA ILE A 122 25.17 -16.73 1.65
C ILE A 122 25.23 -15.57 2.65
N ALA A 123 24.53 -14.48 2.33
CA ALA A 123 24.36 -13.34 3.19
C ALA A 123 23.15 -13.55 4.13
N LEU A 124 23.41 -13.81 5.39
CA LEU A 124 22.43 -14.04 6.45
C LEU A 124 22.09 -12.71 7.12
N LYS A 125 20.85 -12.26 7.01
CA LYS A 125 20.34 -11.02 7.63
C LYS A 125 20.13 -11.24 9.13
N ALA A 126 20.76 -10.42 9.95
CA ALA A 126 20.62 -10.49 11.40
C ALA A 126 19.22 -10.08 11.86
N ILE A 127 18.63 -10.88 12.77
CA ILE A 127 17.35 -10.58 13.46
C ILE A 127 17.62 -10.39 14.95
N VAL A 128 18.28 -11.38 15.57
CA VAL A 128 18.74 -11.34 16.96
C VAL A 128 20.21 -11.66 16.96
N VAL A 129 21.03 -10.79 17.55
CA VAL A 129 22.48 -11.00 17.68
C VAL A 129 22.82 -11.14 19.15
N SER A 130 23.56 -12.18 19.50
CA SER A 130 24.06 -12.44 20.86
C SER A 130 25.41 -13.11 20.78
N GLU A 131 26.40 -12.66 21.57
CA GLU A 131 27.72 -13.25 21.63
C GLU A 131 27.71 -14.56 22.37
N GLU A 132 27.01 -14.66 23.48
CA GLU A 132 27.00 -15.83 24.38
C GLU A 132 25.69 -16.64 24.33
N GLY A 133 24.66 -16.10 23.70
CA GLY A 133 23.34 -16.71 23.54
C GLY A 133 23.15 -17.36 22.19
N ILE A 134 21.86 -17.42 21.78
CA ILE A 134 21.48 -17.82 20.44
C ILE A 134 21.27 -16.56 19.60
N SER A 135 21.92 -16.50 18.46
CA SER A 135 21.64 -15.52 17.41
C SER A 135 20.69 -16.12 16.38
N LEU A 136 19.81 -15.29 15.82
CA LEU A 136 18.86 -15.66 14.78
C LEU A 136 19.11 -14.83 13.52
N TYR A 137 19.21 -15.52 12.39
CA TYR A 137 19.39 -14.91 11.09
C TYR A 137 18.33 -15.39 10.11
N HIS A 138 18.08 -14.56 9.10
CA HIS A 138 17.13 -14.83 8.04
C HIS A 138 17.82 -14.80 6.67
N TYR A 139 17.42 -15.72 5.81
CA TYR A 139 17.75 -15.76 4.40
C TYR A 139 16.50 -16.02 3.60
N SER A 140 16.31 -15.30 2.49
CA SER A 140 15.18 -15.48 1.59
C SER A 140 15.68 -15.69 0.18
N ALA A 141 15.24 -16.74 -0.46
CA ALA A 141 15.51 -17.06 -1.85
C ALA A 141 14.38 -17.90 -2.44
N ASN A 142 14.07 -17.72 -3.72
CA ASN A 142 13.09 -18.53 -4.44
C ASN A 142 11.72 -18.62 -3.73
N GLU A 143 11.24 -17.49 -3.18
CA GLU A 143 9.96 -17.40 -2.43
C GLU A 143 9.94 -18.21 -1.12
N LYS A 144 11.07 -18.76 -0.69
CA LYS A 144 11.23 -19.50 0.56
C LYS A 144 11.99 -18.68 1.60
N ASN A 145 11.49 -18.69 2.84
CA ASN A 145 12.16 -18.10 3.99
C ASN A 145 12.94 -19.20 4.75
N HIS A 146 14.19 -18.91 5.05
CA HIS A 146 15.07 -19.77 5.83
C HIS A 146 15.48 -19.02 7.10
N PHE A 147 15.44 -19.70 8.23
CA PHE A 147 15.88 -19.16 9.51
C PHE A 147 17.05 -20.01 10.04
N PHE A 148 18.12 -19.33 10.40
CA PHE A 148 19.33 -19.98 10.94
C PHE A 148 19.53 -19.55 12.38
N ALA A 149 19.56 -20.53 13.29
CA ALA A 149 19.97 -20.33 14.66
C ALA A 149 21.48 -20.61 14.80
N ILE A 150 22.21 -19.63 15.32
CA ILE A 150 23.67 -19.75 15.57
C ILE A 150 23.89 -19.68 17.06
N TYR A 151 24.62 -20.69 17.58
CA TYR A 151 25.05 -20.76 18.98
C TYR A 151 26.40 -21.45 19.10
N GLY A 152 27.39 -20.75 19.65
CA GLY A 152 28.79 -21.16 19.54
C GLY A 152 29.20 -21.35 18.08
N ASP A 153 29.84 -22.46 17.76
CA ASP A 153 30.26 -22.78 16.40
C ASP A 153 29.16 -23.45 15.55
N SER A 154 27.99 -23.71 16.14
CA SER A 154 26.93 -24.45 15.46
C SER A 154 26.00 -23.50 14.70
N ILE A 155 25.75 -23.82 13.42
CA ILE A 155 24.75 -23.15 12.57
C ILE A 155 23.69 -24.19 12.21
N VAL A 156 22.44 -23.90 12.56
CA VAL A 156 21.32 -24.83 12.35
C VAL A 156 20.24 -24.11 11.58
N GLU A 157 19.87 -24.62 10.41
CA GLU A 157 18.65 -24.18 9.70
C GLU A 157 17.41 -24.73 10.41
N LEU A 158 16.45 -23.87 10.71
CA LEU A 158 15.16 -24.23 11.27
C LEU A 158 14.24 -24.67 10.13
N LEU A 159 13.81 -25.94 10.15
CA LEU A 159 13.14 -26.57 9.02
C LEU A 159 11.62 -26.52 9.15
N TYR A 160 10.95 -26.01 8.10
CA TYR A 160 9.54 -26.15 7.87
C TYR A 160 9.32 -26.90 6.56
N ILE A 161 8.91 -28.18 6.69
CA ILE A 161 8.89 -29.14 5.60
C ILE A 161 7.48 -29.24 5.04
N TYR A 162 7.36 -29.27 3.71
CA TYR A 162 6.09 -29.47 3.02
C TYR A 162 6.28 -30.44 1.87
N TYR A 163 5.51 -31.52 1.82
CA TYR A 163 5.54 -32.52 0.76
C TYR A 163 4.15 -33.09 0.49
N TYR A 164 3.97 -33.72 -0.67
CA TYR A 164 2.74 -34.41 -1.01
C TYR A 164 2.85 -35.89 -0.62
N ASP A 165 1.87 -36.38 0.13
CA ASP A 165 1.75 -37.78 0.51
C ASP A 165 0.75 -38.48 -0.40
N GLU A 166 1.22 -39.51 -1.12
CA GLU A 166 0.41 -40.24 -2.08
C GLU A 166 -0.67 -41.12 -1.42
N GLU A 167 -0.39 -41.70 -0.26
CA GLU A 167 -1.33 -42.53 0.47
C GLU A 167 -2.49 -41.71 1.02
N LEU A 168 -2.15 -40.57 1.64
CA LEU A 168 -3.12 -39.64 2.20
C LEU A 168 -3.75 -38.71 1.14
N LYS A 169 -3.23 -38.69 -0.09
CA LYS A 169 -3.63 -37.78 -1.19
C LYS A 169 -3.69 -36.31 -0.75
N SER A 170 -2.76 -35.89 0.08
CA SER A 170 -2.76 -34.57 0.69
C SER A 170 -1.35 -34.01 0.88
N GLY A 171 -1.26 -32.66 0.98
CA GLY A 171 -0.03 -31.98 1.35
C GLY A 171 0.21 -32.07 2.85
N ILE A 172 1.34 -32.61 3.25
CA ILE A 172 1.78 -32.76 4.65
C ILE A 172 2.73 -31.65 5.03
N LYS A 173 2.45 -30.98 6.14
CA LYS A 173 3.28 -29.92 6.72
C LYS A 173 3.91 -30.43 8.01
N VAL A 174 5.24 -30.45 8.09
CA VAL A 174 6.00 -30.84 9.26
C VAL A 174 6.74 -29.63 9.82
N ALA A 175 6.37 -29.23 11.03
CA ALA A 175 6.98 -28.09 11.72
C ALA A 175 8.21 -28.55 12.52
N GLU A 176 9.25 -29.09 11.84
CA GLU A 176 10.45 -29.59 12.50
C GLU A 176 11.21 -28.49 13.27
N TYR A 177 11.10 -27.24 12.82
CA TYR A 177 11.67 -26.10 13.57
C TYR A 177 11.21 -26.04 15.04
N LYS A 178 10.01 -26.53 15.38
CA LYS A 178 9.55 -26.57 16.77
C LYS A 178 10.37 -27.55 17.62
N ASN A 179 10.64 -28.74 17.07
CA ASN A 179 11.50 -29.72 17.71
C ASN A 179 12.92 -29.20 17.82
N GLN A 180 13.42 -28.53 16.78
CA GLN A 180 14.74 -27.92 16.77
C GLN A 180 14.85 -26.82 17.83
N LEU A 181 13.85 -25.90 17.89
CA LEU A 181 13.77 -24.86 18.92
C LEU A 181 13.72 -25.47 20.32
N ALA A 182 12.90 -26.49 20.55
CA ALA A 182 12.84 -27.16 21.85
C ALA A 182 14.17 -27.76 22.28
N ARG A 183 14.95 -28.33 21.32
CA ARG A 183 16.30 -28.89 21.57
C ARG A 183 17.31 -27.81 21.93
N ILE A 184 17.38 -26.70 21.15
CA ILE A 184 18.37 -25.65 21.41
C ILE A 184 18.04 -24.83 22.63
N THR A 185 16.73 -24.71 22.98
CA THR A 185 16.25 -23.97 24.15
C THR A 185 15.99 -24.87 25.39
N LYS A 186 16.44 -26.12 25.41
CA LYS A 186 16.15 -27.12 26.47
C LYS A 186 16.45 -26.66 27.90
N ARG A 187 17.37 -25.70 28.07
CA ARG A 187 17.70 -25.11 29.39
C ARG A 187 16.64 -24.15 29.92
N CYS A 188 15.57 -23.87 29.15
CA CYS A 188 14.47 -23.02 29.54
C CYS A 188 13.11 -23.72 29.24
N PRO A 189 12.69 -24.72 30.03
CA PRO A 189 11.51 -25.54 29.75
C PRO A 189 10.20 -24.77 29.69
N LYS A 190 10.13 -23.60 30.34
CA LYS A 190 8.96 -22.72 30.31
C LYS A 190 8.61 -22.22 28.89
N LEU A 191 9.52 -22.34 27.92
CA LEU A 191 9.28 -21.93 26.55
C LEU A 191 8.50 -22.97 25.74
N LEU A 192 8.40 -24.22 26.17
CA LEU A 192 7.79 -25.31 25.41
C LEU A 192 6.37 -24.96 24.95
N GLY A 193 5.51 -24.42 25.83
CA GLY A 193 4.16 -24.01 25.47
C GLY A 193 4.09 -22.83 24.48
N LYS A 194 5.12 -21.99 24.42
CA LYS A 194 5.26 -20.92 23.45
C LYS A 194 5.73 -21.46 22.10
N ILE A 195 6.71 -22.39 22.12
CA ILE A 195 7.24 -23.06 20.93
C ILE A 195 6.14 -23.83 20.21
N ASP A 196 5.29 -24.53 20.97
CA ASP A 196 4.20 -25.33 20.42
C ASP A 196 3.21 -24.48 19.61
N ARG A 197 2.96 -23.24 20.02
CA ARG A 197 2.07 -22.29 19.35
C ARG A 197 2.79 -21.40 18.34
N CYS A 198 4.11 -21.46 18.23
CA CYS A 198 4.91 -20.62 17.34
C CYS A 198 4.60 -20.92 15.87
N ARG A 199 4.36 -19.88 15.08
CA ARG A 199 4.32 -19.96 13.62
C ARG A 199 5.71 -19.75 13.04
N PHE A 200 5.94 -20.24 11.82
CA PHE A 200 7.21 -20.10 11.11
C PHE A 200 7.35 -18.68 10.54
N THR A 201 7.52 -17.71 11.41
CA THR A 201 7.68 -16.28 11.05
C THR A 201 8.84 -15.67 11.82
N SER A 202 9.48 -14.66 11.21
CA SER A 202 10.62 -13.95 11.80
C SER A 202 10.33 -13.47 13.23
N ASN A 203 9.19 -12.81 13.45
CA ASN A 203 8.85 -12.20 14.74
C ASN A 203 8.59 -13.26 15.83
N GLU A 204 7.91 -14.36 15.50
CA GLU A 204 7.57 -15.38 16.47
C GLU A 204 8.80 -16.22 16.88
N ILE A 205 9.64 -16.60 15.90
CA ILE A 205 10.89 -17.30 16.18
C ILE A 205 11.84 -16.38 16.97
N ALA A 206 11.99 -15.11 16.56
CA ALA A 206 12.81 -14.15 17.29
C ALA A 206 12.34 -13.99 18.75
N SER A 207 11.03 -13.94 18.98
CA SER A 207 10.47 -13.85 20.33
C SER A 207 10.82 -15.02 21.23
N ILE A 208 10.94 -16.23 20.66
CA ILE A 208 11.40 -17.41 21.43
C ILE A 208 12.88 -17.29 21.75
N ILE A 209 13.72 -16.92 20.78
CA ILE A 209 15.15 -16.76 20.96
C ILE A 209 15.47 -15.66 21.99
N ILE A 210 14.77 -14.51 21.92
CA ILE A 210 14.88 -13.41 22.89
C ILE A 210 14.52 -13.91 24.30
N ASP A 211 13.40 -14.61 24.44
CA ASP A 211 12.97 -15.11 25.75
C ASP A 211 13.93 -16.18 26.29
N PHE A 212 14.54 -16.99 25.41
CA PHE A 212 15.58 -17.92 25.82
C PHE A 212 16.83 -17.19 26.33
N ASN A 213 17.31 -16.20 25.57
CA ASN A 213 18.46 -15.40 25.97
C ASN A 213 18.21 -14.69 27.33
N LYS A 214 16.99 -14.17 27.55
CA LYS A 214 16.56 -13.63 28.84
C LYS A 214 16.47 -14.69 29.95
N CYS A 215 16.02 -15.89 29.62
CA CYS A 215 15.84 -16.95 30.61
C CYS A 215 17.18 -17.39 31.26
N ARG A 216 18.28 -17.26 30.52
CA ARG A 216 19.64 -17.56 30.99
C ARG A 216 20.30 -16.35 31.66
N ALA A 217 19.64 -15.27 31.71
CA ALA A 217 20.20 -13.95 31.77
C ALA A 217 20.29 -13.36 33.17
N ASN A 218 21.38 -13.46 33.81
CA ASN A 218 21.93 -12.16 34.27
C ASN A 218 23.19 -11.76 33.47
N GLU A 219 23.54 -12.50 32.44
CA GLU A 219 24.85 -12.43 31.79
C GLU A 219 24.82 -12.37 30.25
N ILE A 220 23.66 -12.60 29.60
CA ILE A 220 23.61 -12.63 28.12
C ILE A 220 23.14 -11.30 27.55
N SER A 221 24.06 -10.58 26.91
CA SER A 221 23.73 -9.43 26.05
C SER A 221 23.17 -9.91 24.71
N TYR A 222 22.10 -9.29 24.22
CA TYR A 222 21.57 -9.51 22.88
C TYR A 222 21.06 -8.21 22.29
N GLN A 223 21.11 -8.10 20.97
CA GLN A 223 20.53 -7.01 20.21
C GLN A 223 19.42 -7.56 19.30
N PHE A 224 18.23 -7.03 19.44
CA PHE A 224 17.13 -7.28 18.52
C PHE A 224 17.09 -6.18 17.45
N ILE A 225 17.35 -6.56 16.21
CA ILE A 225 17.35 -5.63 15.07
C ILE A 225 15.91 -5.55 14.55
N LYS A 226 15.14 -4.65 15.15
CA LYS A 226 13.75 -4.41 14.71
C LYS A 226 13.75 -3.63 13.39
N PRO A 227 13.03 -4.09 12.36
CA PRO A 227 12.79 -3.28 11.17
C PRO A 227 12.16 -1.94 11.59
N LYS A 228 12.69 -0.84 11.10
CA LYS A 228 12.14 0.49 11.40
C LYS A 228 10.96 0.74 10.46
N SER A 229 9.73 0.66 10.99
CA SER A 229 8.55 1.16 10.32
C SER A 229 8.65 2.68 10.14
N GLN A 230 8.27 3.18 8.99
CA GLN A 230 8.18 4.61 8.74
C GLN A 230 6.72 5.04 8.77
N GLU A 231 6.48 6.15 9.44
CA GLU A 231 5.15 6.72 9.59
C GLU A 231 5.23 8.21 9.25
N TYR A 232 4.25 8.70 8.50
CA TYR A 232 4.13 10.11 8.18
C TYR A 232 2.72 10.58 8.50
N PHE A 233 2.64 11.62 9.32
CA PHE A 233 1.40 12.30 9.63
C PHE A 233 1.49 13.74 9.14
N GLY A 234 0.40 14.31 8.60
CA GLY A 234 0.46 15.66 8.07
C GLY A 234 -0.88 16.27 7.72
N LEU A 235 -0.79 17.47 7.18
CA LEU A 235 -1.91 18.27 6.71
C LEU A 235 -2.09 18.12 5.20
N MET A 236 -3.35 18.25 4.76
CA MET A 236 -3.75 18.25 3.36
C MET A 236 -4.63 19.45 3.06
N LEU A 237 -4.31 20.16 1.98
CA LEU A 237 -5.15 21.22 1.39
C LEU A 237 -5.24 20.97 -0.11
N GLY A 238 -6.40 21.24 -0.68
CA GLY A 238 -6.60 21.02 -2.11
C GLY A 238 -7.79 21.74 -2.72
N VAL A 239 -7.85 21.66 -4.03
CA VAL A 239 -8.99 22.11 -4.85
C VAL A 239 -9.58 20.93 -5.58
N SER A 240 -10.87 20.97 -5.86
CA SER A 240 -11.57 19.90 -6.55
C SER A 240 -12.53 20.40 -7.60
N LYS A 241 -12.79 19.56 -8.60
CA LYS A 241 -13.93 19.65 -9.50
C LYS A 241 -14.83 18.45 -9.29
N THR A 242 -16.08 18.70 -8.92
CA THR A 242 -17.05 17.65 -8.57
C THR A 242 -18.26 17.74 -9.49
N LYS A 243 -18.68 16.60 -10.03
CA LYS A 243 -19.90 16.49 -10.84
C LYS A 243 -20.86 15.54 -10.15
N ILE A 244 -22.10 15.96 -10.01
CA ILE A 244 -23.22 15.11 -9.62
C ILE A 244 -23.86 14.57 -10.91
N THR A 245 -24.27 13.31 -10.91
CA THR A 245 -25.00 12.71 -12.03
C THR A 245 -26.12 11.87 -11.46
N PHE A 246 -27.32 12.06 -11.93
CA PHE A 246 -28.45 11.21 -11.60
C PHE A 246 -28.80 10.31 -12.79
N THR A 247 -29.24 9.09 -12.48
CA THR A 247 -29.81 8.18 -13.47
C THR A 247 -31.25 7.92 -13.10
N THR A 248 -32.18 8.25 -13.98
CA THR A 248 -33.62 8.07 -13.80
C THR A 248 -34.23 7.49 -15.07
N GLY A 249 -35.42 6.90 -14.96
CA GLY A 249 -36.24 6.55 -16.12
C GLY A 249 -36.94 7.75 -16.75
N ASP A 250 -37.57 7.56 -17.91
CA ASP A 250 -38.25 8.64 -18.69
C ASP A 250 -39.33 9.40 -17.91
N SER A 251 -39.87 8.83 -16.84
CA SER A 251 -40.88 9.43 -15.95
C SER A 251 -40.30 9.99 -14.65
N GLY A 252 -38.99 10.09 -14.53
CA GLY A 252 -38.32 10.55 -13.30
C GLY A 252 -38.50 12.05 -13.07
N PRO A 253 -38.23 12.52 -11.85
CA PRO A 253 -38.30 13.93 -11.46
C PRO A 253 -37.30 14.79 -12.24
N GLY A 254 -37.54 16.12 -12.30
CA GLY A 254 -36.71 17.07 -13.04
C GLY A 254 -35.23 17.03 -12.63
N TYR A 255 -34.94 16.96 -11.33
CA TYR A 255 -33.55 16.85 -10.86
C TYR A 255 -32.81 15.57 -11.36
N GLY A 256 -33.57 14.50 -11.65
CA GLY A 256 -33.00 13.28 -12.24
C GLY A 256 -32.71 13.39 -13.74
N ARG A 257 -33.30 14.37 -14.42
CA ARG A 257 -33.15 14.67 -15.87
C ARG A 257 -32.14 15.78 -16.12
N ALA A 258 -31.81 16.56 -15.08
CA ALA A 258 -30.95 17.73 -15.20
C ALA A 258 -29.53 17.37 -15.63
N GLU A 259 -28.97 18.21 -16.49
CA GLU A 259 -27.55 18.19 -16.80
C GLU A 259 -26.79 19.06 -15.80
N TYR A 260 -25.90 18.43 -15.03
CA TYR A 260 -25.10 19.11 -14.00
C TYR A 260 -23.71 19.49 -14.53
N SER A 261 -23.32 20.72 -14.25
CA SER A 261 -21.97 21.21 -14.49
C SER A 261 -20.99 20.75 -13.42
N TYR A 262 -19.70 20.79 -13.72
CA TYR A 262 -18.67 20.58 -12.72
C TYR A 262 -18.63 21.74 -11.72
N GLY A 263 -18.89 21.45 -10.45
CA GLY A 263 -18.75 22.39 -9.35
C GLY A 263 -17.28 22.50 -8.91
N ASN A 264 -16.87 23.71 -8.53
CA ASN A 264 -15.57 23.94 -7.92
C ASN A 264 -15.68 23.72 -6.40
N GLY A 265 -14.62 23.14 -5.81
CA GLY A 265 -14.60 22.85 -4.38
C GLY A 265 -13.21 22.99 -3.77
N TYR A 266 -13.19 22.92 -2.44
CA TYR A 266 -11.97 22.97 -1.61
C TYR A 266 -11.94 21.77 -0.70
N ASN A 267 -10.70 21.26 -0.47
CA ASN A 267 -10.45 20.14 0.44
C ASN A 267 -9.48 20.59 1.54
N ALA A 268 -9.75 20.20 2.78
CA ALA A 268 -8.83 20.42 3.90
C ALA A 268 -8.92 19.24 4.86
N GLY A 269 -7.79 18.73 5.32
CA GLY A 269 -7.78 17.57 6.20
C GLY A 269 -6.40 17.11 6.66
N LEU A 270 -6.37 15.89 7.15
CA LEU A 270 -5.19 15.21 7.69
C LEU A 270 -4.95 13.93 6.90
N PHE A 271 -3.69 13.52 6.84
CA PHE A 271 -3.32 12.22 6.30
C PHE A 271 -2.35 11.49 7.23
N TYR A 272 -2.37 10.17 7.16
CA TYR A 272 -1.47 9.29 7.88
C TYR A 272 -1.05 8.14 6.96
N ASP A 273 0.25 8.07 6.70
CA ASP A 273 0.90 7.03 5.94
C ASP A 273 1.70 6.13 6.86
N ILE A 274 1.52 4.83 6.77
CA ILE A 274 2.30 3.82 7.47
C ILE A 274 2.84 2.79 6.48
N ASP A 275 4.13 2.47 6.53
CA ASP A 275 4.70 1.43 5.69
C ASP A 275 4.38 0.02 6.21
N PHE A 276 4.35 -0.95 5.32
CA PHE A 276 4.26 -2.36 5.71
C PHE A 276 5.65 -2.87 6.09
N GLU A 277 5.79 -3.42 7.30
CA GLU A 277 7.03 -4.04 7.79
C GLU A 277 7.61 -5.03 6.77
N GLY A 278 8.90 -4.87 6.44
CA GLY A 278 9.63 -5.73 5.51
C GLY A 278 9.49 -5.37 4.02
N ARG A 279 8.64 -4.41 3.66
CA ARG A 279 8.53 -3.86 2.29
C ARG A 279 8.86 -2.38 2.30
N ARG A 280 10.02 -2.05 2.84
CA ARG A 280 10.48 -0.70 3.11
C ARG A 280 10.18 0.27 1.98
N GLN A 281 9.38 1.30 2.32
CA GLN A 281 9.14 2.47 1.49
C GLN A 281 8.43 2.22 0.14
N THR A 282 8.11 0.98 -0.21
CA THR A 282 7.44 0.67 -1.47
C THR A 282 5.94 0.53 -1.31
N LEU A 283 5.47 -0.15 -0.26
CA LEU A 283 4.05 -0.37 0.00
C LEU A 283 3.62 0.29 1.31
N TRP A 284 2.56 1.10 1.24
CA TRP A 284 2.04 1.91 2.32
C TRP A 284 0.54 1.74 2.47
N LEU A 285 0.08 1.85 3.70
CA LEU A 285 -1.32 2.11 4.00
C LEU A 285 -1.48 3.62 4.19
N ASN A 286 -2.28 4.25 3.33
CA ASN A 286 -2.60 5.66 3.38
C ASN A 286 -4.01 5.84 3.93
N ASN A 287 -4.16 6.62 5.00
CA ASN A 287 -5.45 6.97 5.58
C ASN A 287 -5.59 8.51 5.55
N GLU A 288 -6.76 8.99 5.18
CA GLU A 288 -7.04 10.42 5.10
C GLU A 288 -8.40 10.74 5.70
N VAL A 289 -8.47 11.83 6.46
CA VAL A 289 -9.72 12.42 6.93
C VAL A 289 -9.74 13.86 6.48
N PHE A 290 -10.73 14.23 5.67
CA PHE A 290 -10.80 15.58 5.15
C PHE A 290 -12.24 16.05 4.94
N PHE A 291 -12.40 17.35 4.95
CA PHE A 291 -13.63 18.02 4.57
C PHE A 291 -13.53 18.51 3.13
N LYS A 292 -14.62 18.37 2.38
CA LYS A 292 -14.75 18.87 1.01
C LYS A 292 -16.01 19.70 0.90
N LYS A 293 -15.86 20.98 0.57
CA LYS A 293 -16.99 21.85 0.24
C LYS A 293 -17.03 22.12 -1.26
N PHE A 294 -18.22 21.98 -1.88
CA PHE A 294 -18.46 22.32 -3.28
C PHE A 294 -19.90 22.68 -3.52
N SER A 295 -20.15 23.42 -4.62
CA SER A 295 -21.49 23.71 -5.13
C SER A 295 -21.62 23.12 -6.52
N SER A 296 -22.82 22.68 -6.90
CA SER A 296 -23.12 22.13 -8.23
C SER A 296 -24.42 22.72 -8.73
N HIS A 297 -24.45 23.07 -10.01
CA HIS A 297 -25.62 23.64 -10.69
C HIS A 297 -26.07 22.70 -11.81
N GLY A 298 -27.38 22.45 -11.88
CA GLY A 298 -28.02 21.62 -12.90
C GLY A 298 -29.17 22.35 -13.56
N PHE A 299 -29.44 22.02 -14.81
CA PHE A 299 -30.56 22.54 -15.58
C PHE A 299 -31.30 21.40 -16.28
N ALA A 300 -32.65 21.46 -16.23
CA ALA A 300 -33.53 20.55 -16.96
C ALA A 300 -34.65 21.32 -17.65
N ALA A 301 -34.96 20.94 -18.89
CA ALA A 301 -36.14 21.43 -19.61
C ALA A 301 -36.90 20.25 -20.21
N TYR A 302 -38.17 20.10 -19.89
CA TYR A 302 -38.95 18.94 -20.32
C TYR A 302 -40.47 19.24 -20.32
N THR A 303 -41.22 18.42 -21.05
CA THR A 303 -42.70 18.46 -21.02
C THR A 303 -43.21 17.29 -20.17
N SER A 304 -44.14 17.59 -19.26
CA SER A 304 -44.86 16.63 -18.43
C SER A 304 -46.37 16.86 -18.50
N GLY A 305 -47.07 16.00 -19.19
CA GLY A 305 -48.48 16.18 -19.46
C GLY A 305 -48.75 17.44 -20.26
N SER A 306 -49.54 18.34 -19.69
CA SER A 306 -49.94 19.65 -20.29
C SER A 306 -49.00 20.80 -19.93
N PHE A 307 -47.86 20.50 -19.29
CA PHE A 307 -46.94 21.52 -18.76
C PHE A 307 -45.57 21.38 -19.38
N TYR A 308 -45.02 22.50 -19.84
CA TYR A 308 -43.60 22.66 -20.11
C TYR A 308 -42.92 23.18 -18.84
N LYS A 309 -41.80 22.55 -18.44
CA LYS A 309 -41.07 22.89 -17.21
C LYS A 309 -39.62 23.17 -17.52
N GLU A 310 -39.13 24.23 -16.92
CA GLU A 310 -37.70 24.50 -16.80
C GLU A 310 -37.33 24.49 -15.32
N GLU A 311 -36.30 23.76 -14.98
CA GLU A 311 -35.82 23.61 -13.59
C GLU A 311 -34.34 23.95 -13.49
N GLU A 312 -34.00 24.92 -12.63
CA GLU A 312 -32.65 25.20 -12.20
C GLU A 312 -32.43 24.61 -10.81
N ILE A 313 -31.42 23.74 -10.67
CA ILE A 313 -31.16 23.01 -9.45
C ILE A 313 -29.76 23.36 -8.93
N ASN A 314 -29.70 23.86 -7.71
CA ASN A 314 -28.46 24.21 -7.05
C ASN A 314 -28.24 23.31 -5.83
N PHE A 315 -27.04 22.78 -5.70
CA PHE A 315 -26.55 22.03 -4.51
C PHE A 315 -25.40 22.78 -3.84
N ASP A 316 -25.46 22.91 -2.51
CA ASP A 316 -24.34 23.35 -1.67
C ASP A 316 -24.03 22.23 -0.65
N ILE A 317 -22.88 21.60 -0.79
CA ILE A 317 -22.54 20.37 -0.09
C ILE A 317 -21.25 20.53 0.68
N LEU A 318 -21.28 20.12 1.95
CA LEU A 318 -20.09 19.93 2.79
C LEU A 318 -20.00 18.47 3.23
N ASP A 319 -19.03 17.77 2.73
CA ASP A 319 -18.75 16.38 3.00
C ASP A 319 -17.61 16.22 4.02
N ALA A 320 -17.77 15.32 5.00
CA ALA A 320 -16.69 14.74 5.78
C ALA A 320 -16.33 13.38 5.18
N ILE A 321 -15.08 13.19 4.82
CA ILE A 321 -14.61 12.03 4.07
C ILE A 321 -13.48 11.34 4.82
N LEU A 322 -13.61 10.02 5.04
CA LEU A 322 -12.56 9.13 5.52
C LEU A 322 -12.18 8.18 4.39
N THR A 323 -10.89 8.10 4.06
CA THR A 323 -10.39 7.17 3.04
C THR A 323 -9.30 6.28 3.59
N THR A 324 -9.24 5.06 3.06
CA THR A 324 -8.16 4.10 3.27
C THR A 324 -7.71 3.56 1.92
N ALA A 325 -6.41 3.59 1.65
CA ALA A 325 -5.84 3.18 0.37
C ALA A 325 -4.52 2.44 0.52
N LEU A 326 -4.28 1.48 -0.36
CA LEU A 326 -2.96 0.95 -0.61
C LEU A 326 -2.22 1.93 -1.52
N LYS A 327 -1.05 2.39 -1.08
CA LYS A 327 -0.17 3.29 -1.81
C LYS A 327 1.12 2.54 -2.16
N VAL A 328 1.44 2.46 -3.46
CA VAL A 328 2.71 1.95 -3.97
C VAL A 328 3.59 3.12 -4.35
N GLN A 329 4.76 3.23 -3.75
CA GLN A 329 5.70 4.34 -3.93
C GLN A 329 7.04 3.83 -4.46
N MET A 330 7.62 4.55 -5.42
CA MET A 330 8.98 4.28 -5.87
C MET A 330 9.98 4.85 -4.88
N ASN A 331 10.99 4.05 -4.52
CA ASN A 331 12.03 4.49 -3.60
C ASN A 331 13.17 5.19 -4.34
N THR A 332 12.98 6.47 -4.67
CA THR A 332 13.99 7.31 -5.32
C THR A 332 14.52 8.36 -4.33
N PRO A 333 15.77 8.84 -4.47
CA PRO A 333 16.40 9.68 -3.46
C PRO A 333 15.69 11.01 -3.19
N LYS A 334 15.14 11.65 -4.19
CA LYS A 334 14.61 13.02 -4.08
C LYS A 334 13.12 13.13 -4.37
N TYR A 335 12.67 12.51 -5.47
CA TYR A 335 11.28 12.53 -5.92
C TYR A 335 10.75 11.11 -5.87
N LYS A 336 9.75 10.85 -5.05
CA LYS A 336 9.15 9.52 -4.89
C LYS A 336 7.75 9.49 -5.52
N PRO A 337 7.63 9.14 -6.80
CA PRO A 337 6.33 8.96 -7.42
C PRO A 337 5.56 7.84 -6.73
N TYR A 338 4.25 8.00 -6.63
CA TYR A 338 3.40 6.97 -6.07
C TYR A 338 2.05 6.90 -6.77
N PHE A 339 1.42 5.75 -6.64
CA PHE A 339 0.04 5.50 -7.01
C PHE A 339 -0.69 4.93 -5.81
N LYS A 340 -1.99 5.25 -5.65
CA LYS A 340 -2.84 4.69 -4.61
C LYS A 340 -4.21 4.32 -5.14
N ILE A 341 -4.79 3.27 -4.54
CA ILE A 341 -6.14 2.79 -4.82
C ILE A 341 -6.79 2.36 -3.50
N GLY A 342 -8.06 2.66 -3.32
CA GLY A 342 -8.73 2.35 -2.06
C GLY A 342 -10.19 2.70 -2.06
N PHE A 343 -10.73 2.79 -0.86
CA PHE A 343 -12.12 3.07 -0.60
C PHE A 343 -12.26 4.24 0.38
N GLY A 344 -13.41 4.89 0.34
CA GLY A 344 -13.77 5.94 1.26
C GLY A 344 -15.20 5.81 1.73
N VAL A 345 -15.46 6.39 2.90
CA VAL A 345 -16.81 6.65 3.40
C VAL A 345 -16.98 8.15 3.53
N THR A 346 -18.12 8.64 3.11
CA THR A 346 -18.46 10.05 3.12
C THR A 346 -19.73 10.25 3.91
N TYR A 347 -19.73 11.29 4.75
CA TYR A 347 -20.91 11.79 5.43
C TYR A 347 -21.12 13.25 5.04
N SER A 348 -22.26 13.56 4.40
CA SER A 348 -22.62 14.91 4.02
C SER A 348 -23.19 15.65 5.23
N ILE A 349 -22.41 16.62 5.75
CA ILE A 349 -22.77 17.44 6.92
C ILE A 349 -23.79 18.50 6.53
N ILE A 350 -23.53 19.19 5.40
CA ILE A 350 -24.42 20.15 4.78
C ILE A 350 -24.79 19.60 3.42
N ASN A 351 -26.07 19.61 3.11
CA ASN A 351 -26.59 19.07 1.89
C ASN A 351 -27.83 19.84 1.46
N ASP A 352 -27.65 21.15 1.29
CA ASP A 352 -28.69 22.06 0.89
C ASP A 352 -28.91 21.97 -0.61
N ASN A 353 -30.19 22.04 -1.02
CA ASN A 353 -30.59 22.15 -2.42
C ASN A 353 -31.74 23.10 -2.59
N THR A 354 -31.71 23.82 -3.71
CA THR A 354 -32.77 24.69 -4.16
C THR A 354 -33.15 24.34 -5.59
N GLN A 355 -34.43 24.31 -5.88
CA GLN A 355 -34.97 24.09 -7.21
C GLN A 355 -35.84 25.33 -7.57
N GLU A 356 -35.43 26.04 -8.60
CA GLU A 356 -36.23 27.12 -9.19
C GLU A 356 -36.94 26.56 -10.41
N ILE A 357 -38.28 26.57 -10.38
CA ILE A 357 -39.12 25.92 -11.38
C ILE A 357 -39.97 26.94 -12.06
N MET A 358 -39.88 27.01 -13.39
CA MET A 358 -40.82 27.68 -14.27
C MET A 358 -41.69 26.61 -14.91
N GLU A 359 -43.01 26.76 -14.78
CA GLU A 359 -44.00 25.86 -15.33
C GLU A 359 -44.97 26.62 -16.25
N GLU A 360 -45.04 26.28 -17.53
CA GLU A 360 -45.94 26.84 -18.51
C GLU A 360 -47.01 25.82 -18.91
N ASN A 361 -48.27 26.15 -18.75
CA ASN A 361 -49.35 25.35 -19.29
C ASN A 361 -49.45 25.55 -20.81
N ILE A 362 -49.23 24.52 -21.60
CA ILE A 362 -49.08 24.53 -23.05
C ILE A 362 -50.41 24.98 -23.76
N TYR A 363 -51.56 24.78 -23.12
CA TYR A 363 -52.87 25.06 -23.73
C TYR A 363 -53.41 26.44 -23.42
N ILE A 364 -53.14 26.94 -22.21
CA ILE A 364 -53.68 28.24 -21.75
C ILE A 364 -52.60 29.30 -21.58
N HIS A 365 -51.34 28.96 -21.82
CA HIS A 365 -50.16 29.84 -21.75
C HIS A 365 -50.01 30.62 -20.42
N THR A 366 -50.41 29.96 -19.32
CA THR A 366 -50.16 30.52 -17.98
C THR A 366 -48.80 30.05 -17.49
N ILE A 367 -47.99 30.98 -16.96
CA ILE A 367 -46.68 30.71 -16.43
C ILE A 367 -46.71 30.87 -14.91
N GLU A 368 -46.23 29.87 -14.20
CA GLU A 368 -46.01 29.88 -12.74
C GLU A 368 -44.54 29.69 -12.43
N ASN A 369 -44.01 30.50 -11.50
CA ASN A 369 -42.65 30.38 -11.02
C ASN A 369 -42.70 30.11 -9.51
N TYR A 370 -41.98 29.08 -9.06
CA TYR A 370 -41.88 28.74 -7.65
C TYR A 370 -40.52 28.13 -7.30
N THR A 371 -40.13 28.22 -6.04
CA THR A 371 -38.87 27.70 -5.52
C THR A 371 -39.15 26.64 -4.47
N LEU A 372 -38.52 25.47 -4.60
CA LEU A 372 -38.52 24.40 -3.62
C LEU A 372 -37.17 24.39 -2.91
N GLN A 373 -37.18 24.15 -1.61
CA GLN A 373 -35.95 24.03 -0.80
C GLN A 373 -35.90 22.67 -0.11
N ASN A 374 -34.76 22.01 -0.23
CA ASN A 374 -34.46 20.72 0.43
C ASN A 374 -35.46 19.57 0.14
N GLU A 375 -36.16 19.63 -1.00
CA GLU A 375 -37.13 18.61 -1.43
C GLU A 375 -36.46 17.35 -2.02
N ILE A 376 -35.20 17.44 -2.43
CA ILE A 376 -34.48 16.28 -2.95
C ILE A 376 -33.92 15.47 -1.74
N ASP A 377 -34.57 14.34 -1.47
CA ASP A 377 -34.12 13.42 -0.43
C ASP A 377 -32.79 12.80 -0.83
N LYS A 378 -31.82 12.85 0.07
CA LYS A 378 -30.45 12.40 -0.15
C LYS A 378 -29.98 11.50 0.96
N ASN A 379 -29.21 10.52 0.57
CA ASN A 379 -28.47 9.71 1.51
C ASN A 379 -27.23 10.48 2.01
N ASN A 380 -27.20 10.85 3.28
CA ASN A 380 -26.06 11.54 3.86
C ASN A 380 -24.82 10.65 4.00
N PHE A 381 -24.98 9.33 3.95
CA PHE A 381 -23.89 8.38 4.05
C PHE A 381 -23.71 7.61 2.75
N HIS A 382 -22.50 7.64 2.20
CA HIS A 382 -22.18 6.91 0.98
C HIS A 382 -20.74 6.41 0.96
N VAL A 383 -20.52 5.33 0.20
CA VAL A 383 -19.23 4.72 0.00
C VAL A 383 -18.66 5.20 -1.33
N SER A 384 -17.37 5.38 -1.37
CA SER A 384 -16.64 5.78 -2.57
C SER A 384 -15.46 4.87 -2.88
N PHE A 385 -15.14 4.79 -4.16
CA PHE A 385 -13.90 4.27 -4.67
C PHE A 385 -12.94 5.42 -4.93
N ILE A 386 -11.67 5.24 -4.56
CA ILE A 386 -10.63 6.24 -4.81
C ILE A 386 -9.47 5.65 -5.61
N ALA A 387 -8.94 6.45 -6.52
CA ALA A 387 -7.69 6.17 -7.23
C ALA A 387 -6.92 7.47 -7.38
N GLY A 388 -5.62 7.43 -7.16
CA GLY A 388 -4.81 8.64 -7.23
C GLY A 388 -3.34 8.35 -7.45
N GLY A 389 -2.61 9.40 -7.76
CA GLY A 389 -1.17 9.35 -7.92
C GLY A 389 -0.55 10.68 -7.62
N GLY A 390 0.71 10.67 -7.29
CA GLY A 390 1.40 11.88 -6.90
C GLY A 390 2.90 11.70 -6.81
N VAL A 391 3.53 12.73 -6.31
CA VAL A 391 4.97 12.76 -6.04
C VAL A 391 5.20 13.26 -4.63
N THR A 392 6.05 12.55 -3.89
CA THR A 392 6.57 13.01 -2.59
C THR A 392 7.96 13.60 -2.80
N LEU A 393 8.21 14.76 -2.21
CA LEU A 393 9.49 15.44 -2.22
C LEU A 393 10.07 15.45 -0.80
N ASN A 394 11.29 14.92 -0.63
CA ASN A 394 12.02 14.85 0.65
C ASN A 394 11.21 14.22 1.80
N ASN A 395 10.28 13.33 1.50
CA ASN A 395 9.33 12.70 2.44
C ASN A 395 8.45 13.70 3.24
N LYS A 396 8.42 14.98 2.85
CA LYS A 396 7.69 16.04 3.57
C LYS A 396 6.58 16.67 2.74
N TYR A 397 6.83 16.92 1.48
CA TYR A 397 5.88 17.61 0.60
C TYR A 397 5.30 16.63 -0.41
N TYR A 398 3.98 16.66 -0.60
CA TYR A 398 3.28 15.82 -1.57
C TYR A 398 2.47 16.69 -2.51
N LEU A 399 2.52 16.37 -3.79
CA LEU A 399 1.59 16.84 -4.79
C LEU A 399 0.81 15.63 -5.29
N GLU A 400 -0.51 15.63 -5.14
CA GLU A 400 -1.36 14.48 -5.42
C GLU A 400 -2.55 14.87 -6.30
N MET A 401 -2.84 14.06 -7.30
CA MET A 401 -4.10 14.04 -8.03
C MET A 401 -4.93 12.85 -7.56
N LEU A 402 -6.18 13.11 -7.14
CA LEU A 402 -7.07 12.09 -6.61
C LEU A 402 -8.39 12.12 -7.39
N TYR A 403 -8.83 10.97 -7.86
CA TYR A 403 -10.17 10.71 -8.33
C TYR A 403 -10.96 9.99 -7.25
N ASN A 404 -12.18 10.46 -6.99
CA ASN A 404 -13.12 9.87 -6.04
C ASN A 404 -14.47 9.70 -6.74
N ARG A 405 -15.00 8.48 -6.73
CA ARG A 405 -16.35 8.19 -7.21
C ARG A 405 -17.19 7.67 -6.06
N ALA A 406 -18.16 8.48 -5.62
CA ALA A 406 -19.13 8.09 -4.62
C ALA A 406 -20.36 7.43 -5.29
N LEU A 407 -20.79 6.32 -4.67
CA LEU A 407 -21.92 5.52 -5.11
C LEU A 407 -23.14 5.86 -4.26
N THR A 408 -24.29 6.06 -4.91
CA THR A 408 -25.61 6.21 -4.26
C THR A 408 -25.70 7.42 -3.31
N ILE A 409 -25.50 8.64 -3.84
CA ILE A 409 -25.61 9.89 -3.07
C ILE A 409 -27.07 10.39 -2.90
N ALA A 410 -28.02 9.85 -3.66
CA ALA A 410 -29.44 10.12 -3.53
C ALA A 410 -30.23 8.92 -4.03
N GLY A 411 -31.37 8.64 -3.47
CA GLY A 411 -32.15 7.51 -3.91
C GLY A 411 -33.56 7.45 -3.38
N SER A 412 -34.52 7.60 -4.31
CA SER A 412 -35.74 6.81 -4.29
C SER A 412 -35.46 5.51 -5.09
N GLU A 413 -36.35 4.53 -5.04
CA GLU A 413 -36.23 3.28 -5.82
C GLU A 413 -36.04 3.53 -7.33
N SER A 414 -36.40 4.72 -7.83
CA SER A 414 -36.37 5.09 -9.24
C SER A 414 -35.23 6.03 -9.65
N VAL A 415 -34.45 6.62 -8.74
CA VAL A 415 -33.35 7.55 -9.03
C VAL A 415 -32.07 7.17 -8.31
N LYS A 416 -30.98 6.99 -9.05
CA LYS A 416 -29.65 6.74 -8.49
C LYS A 416 -28.74 7.92 -8.78
N GLY A 417 -28.13 8.47 -7.74
CA GLY A 417 -27.16 9.56 -7.85
C GLY A 417 -25.73 9.07 -7.68
N PHE A 418 -24.81 9.65 -8.45
CA PHE A 418 -23.36 9.42 -8.36
C PHE A 418 -22.65 10.75 -8.23
N GLN A 419 -21.51 10.75 -7.56
CA GLN A 419 -20.66 11.92 -7.44
C GLN A 419 -19.24 11.56 -7.89
N ASP A 420 -18.77 12.22 -8.93
CA ASP A 420 -17.40 12.10 -9.45
C ASP A 420 -16.61 13.36 -9.07
N ALA A 421 -15.47 13.20 -8.41
CA ALA A 421 -14.61 14.30 -8.00
C ALA A 421 -13.17 14.09 -8.45
N PHE A 422 -12.56 15.11 -9.04
CA PHE A 422 -11.15 15.23 -9.33
C PHE A 422 -10.55 16.28 -8.40
N SER A 423 -9.53 15.91 -7.64
CA SER A 423 -8.89 16.81 -6.68
C SER A 423 -7.40 16.93 -6.98
N LEU A 424 -6.87 18.13 -6.75
CA LEU A 424 -5.44 18.41 -6.69
C LEU A 424 -5.11 18.82 -5.27
N ASN A 425 -4.30 18.02 -4.58
CA ASN A 425 -3.97 18.15 -3.17
C ASN A 425 -2.49 18.44 -2.97
N LEU A 426 -2.20 19.41 -2.10
CA LEU A 426 -0.89 19.63 -1.52
C LEU A 426 -0.92 19.09 -0.09
N LYS A 427 0.12 18.30 0.28
CA LYS A 427 0.24 17.72 1.62
C LYS A 427 1.60 18.04 2.21
N TYR A 428 1.62 18.20 3.52
CA TYR A 428 2.85 18.43 4.29
C TYR A 428 2.90 17.46 5.47
N ALA A 429 3.99 16.67 5.57
CA ALA A 429 4.28 15.77 6.68
C ALA A 429 5.18 16.44 7.71
N PHE A 430 4.85 16.23 8.98
CA PHE A 430 5.61 16.75 10.12
C PHE A 430 6.90 16.00 10.41
#